data_5dd3c4e6f187c3218fc84ff6931779f4
#
_entry.id   5dd3c4e6f187c3218fc84ff6931779f4
#
_cell.length_a   1.000
_cell.length_b   1.000
_cell.length_c   1.000
_cell.angle_alpha   90.00
_cell.angle_beta   90.00
_cell.angle_gamma   90.00
#
_symmetry.space_group_name_H-M   'P 1'
#
loop_
_entity.id
_entity.type
_entity.pdbx_description
1 polymer ?
#
loop_
_entity_poly.entity_id
_entity_poly.type
_entity_poly.pdbx_seq_one_letter_code
_entity_poly.pdbx_strand_id
1 'polypeptide(L)'
;GSEMCIRDSLYTWDLKEFATHMQEEKVTYQEGKCFRYYHLQGGHVPFLYDADLNAVGDSSYTETLEANIRVIGQFLDKLKQSDLYDNSVIIVMADHGFDPQNEVSAYDRQNPLFLVKGVGESHPLQTSLVPAAYEDLQDAYVRLMDGAAGDAIFPYQEGEKRERRYIFYENTEHVMYEWLQTGPAWDFNAYRETGNKYPRKN
;
A
#
# COMPACT_ATOMS: atom_id res chain seq x y z
N GLY A 1 26.34 12.99 -8.87
CA GLY A 1 24.91 12.97 -9.05
C GLY A 1 24.41 11.54 -9.08
N SER A 2 23.53 11.16 -8.16
CA SER A 2 22.86 9.87 -8.22
C SER A 2 21.82 9.95 -9.33
N GLU A 3 22.07 9.35 -10.47
CA GLU A 3 21.04 9.13 -11.48
C GLU A 3 20.04 8.13 -10.92
N MET A 4 18.83 8.60 -10.67
CA MET A 4 17.70 7.76 -10.31
C MET A 4 17.19 7.17 -11.63
N CYS A 5 17.54 5.92 -11.92
CA CYS A 5 16.99 5.22 -13.07
C CYS A 5 15.53 4.90 -12.84
N ILE A 6 14.64 5.78 -13.28
CA ILE A 6 13.25 5.45 -13.49
C ILE A 6 13.19 4.69 -14.81
N ARG A 7 13.13 3.36 -14.75
CA ARG A 7 12.72 2.59 -15.93
C ARG A 7 11.21 2.52 -15.93
N ASP A 8 10.61 2.74 -17.10
CA ASP A 8 9.20 2.56 -17.32
C ASP A 8 8.76 1.22 -16.76
N SER A 9 7.89 1.28 -15.76
CA SER A 9 7.23 0.09 -15.24
C SER A 9 6.37 -0.47 -16.36
N LEU A 10 6.46 -1.78 -16.57
CA LEU A 10 5.43 -2.48 -17.34
C LEU A 10 4.12 -2.26 -16.60
N TYR A 11 3.28 -1.41 -17.15
CA TYR A 11 1.94 -1.18 -16.61
C TYR A 11 1.05 -2.32 -17.11
N THR A 12 0.87 -3.32 -16.28
CA THR A 12 -0.13 -4.35 -16.54
C THR A 12 -1.18 -4.32 -15.44
N TRP A 13 -2.44 -4.27 -15.84
CA TRP A 13 -3.57 -4.43 -14.94
C TRP A 13 -3.78 -5.88 -14.54
N ASP A 14 -3.23 -6.81 -15.30
CA ASP A 14 -3.44 -8.22 -15.13
C ASP A 14 -2.40 -8.80 -14.15
N LEU A 15 -2.91 -9.29 -13.02
CA LEU A 15 -2.08 -9.88 -11.97
C LEU A 15 -1.31 -11.12 -12.45
N LYS A 16 -1.94 -11.93 -13.31
CA LYS A 16 -1.32 -13.15 -13.86
C LYS A 16 -0.23 -12.82 -14.86
N GLU A 17 -0.47 -11.83 -15.71
CA GLU A 17 0.54 -11.33 -16.64
C GLU A 17 1.77 -10.82 -15.89
N PHE A 18 1.56 -10.01 -14.84
CA PHE A 18 2.65 -9.56 -13.98
C PHE A 18 3.42 -10.73 -13.35
N ALA A 19 2.71 -11.72 -12.79
CA ALA A 19 3.33 -12.89 -12.19
C ALA A 19 4.17 -13.69 -13.20
N THR A 20 3.67 -13.84 -14.43
CA THR A 20 4.37 -14.52 -15.52
C THR A 20 5.64 -13.79 -15.91
N HIS A 21 5.55 -12.50 -16.20
CA HIS A 21 6.72 -11.68 -16.53
C HIS A 21 7.75 -11.66 -15.39
N MET A 22 7.29 -11.52 -14.17
CA MET A 22 8.16 -11.55 -13.00
C MET A 22 8.92 -12.86 -12.86
N GLN A 23 8.31 -14.00 -13.21
CA GLN A 23 8.97 -15.31 -13.18
C GLN A 23 9.95 -15.51 -14.34
N GLU A 24 9.60 -15.11 -15.55
CA GLU A 24 10.38 -15.32 -16.77
C GLU A 24 11.56 -14.35 -16.89
N GLU A 25 11.42 -13.11 -16.47
CA GLU A 25 12.46 -12.11 -16.61
C GLU A 25 13.64 -12.38 -15.68
N LYS A 26 14.84 -12.22 -16.21
CA LYS A 26 16.07 -12.29 -15.42
C LYS A 26 16.25 -10.99 -14.63
N VAL A 27 16.68 -11.13 -13.39
CA VAL A 27 17.12 -9.99 -12.61
C VAL A 27 18.37 -9.39 -13.24
N THR A 28 18.32 -8.11 -13.55
CA THR A 28 19.48 -7.37 -14.08
C THR A 28 19.97 -6.39 -13.03
N TYR A 29 21.26 -6.45 -12.74
CA TYR A 29 21.90 -5.48 -11.86
C TYR A 29 22.21 -4.20 -12.62
N GLN A 30 21.95 -3.06 -11.97
CA GLN A 30 22.44 -1.76 -12.40
C GLN A 30 23.31 -1.17 -11.29
N GLU A 31 24.39 -0.49 -11.66
CA GLU A 31 25.16 0.26 -10.69
C GLU A 31 24.36 1.45 -10.18
N GLY A 32 24.42 1.70 -8.86
CA GLY A 32 23.74 2.81 -8.20
C GLY A 32 22.40 2.45 -7.56
N LYS A 33 21.74 3.47 -7.02
CA LYS A 33 20.42 3.33 -6.38
C LYS A 33 19.33 3.26 -7.47
N CYS A 34 18.42 2.32 -7.35
CA CYS A 34 17.30 2.12 -8.25
C CYS A 34 15.98 2.24 -7.48
N PHE A 35 15.02 2.97 -8.01
CA PHE A 35 13.65 2.99 -7.55
C PHE A 35 12.77 2.25 -8.56
N ARG A 36 11.92 1.33 -8.08
CA ARG A 36 10.95 0.59 -8.88
C ARG A 36 9.58 0.73 -8.24
N TYR A 37 8.59 1.00 -9.07
CA TYR A 37 7.20 1.09 -8.66
C TYR A 37 6.37 0.15 -9.52
N TYR A 38 5.56 -0.68 -8.86
CA TYR A 38 4.62 -1.59 -9.50
C TYR A 38 3.22 -1.25 -9.00
N HIS A 39 2.30 -1.03 -9.92
CA HIS A 39 0.91 -0.78 -9.61
C HIS A 39 0.09 -1.94 -10.19
N LEU A 40 -0.46 -2.76 -9.31
CA LEU A 40 -1.29 -3.90 -9.66
C LEU A 40 -2.76 -3.55 -9.42
N GLN A 41 -3.67 -4.25 -10.09
CA GLN A 41 -5.11 -4.08 -9.88
C GLN A 41 -5.52 -4.36 -8.42
N GLY A 42 -4.76 -5.20 -7.71
CA GLY A 42 -5.02 -5.51 -6.31
C GLY A 42 -6.38 -6.18 -6.10
N GLY A 43 -7.08 -5.75 -5.06
CA GLY A 43 -8.41 -6.23 -4.71
C GLY A 43 -9.56 -5.52 -5.44
N HIS A 44 -9.31 -4.83 -6.55
CA HIS A 44 -10.35 -4.11 -7.30
C HIS A 44 -11.22 -5.06 -8.12
N VAL A 45 -12.51 -4.73 -8.25
CA VAL A 45 -13.43 -5.44 -9.14
C VAL A 45 -13.05 -5.25 -10.62
N PRO A 46 -13.31 -6.22 -11.51
CA PRO A 46 -13.92 -7.53 -11.26
C PRO A 46 -12.96 -8.52 -10.61
N PHE A 47 -13.48 -9.42 -9.76
CA PHE A 47 -12.70 -10.48 -9.13
C PHE A 47 -12.58 -11.67 -10.09
N LEU A 48 -11.44 -11.83 -10.72
CA LEU A 48 -11.24 -12.77 -11.84
C LEU A 48 -10.44 -14.01 -11.48
N TYR A 49 -9.69 -13.97 -10.37
CA TYR A 49 -8.73 -15.00 -10.00
C TYR A 49 -9.10 -15.66 -8.68
N ASP A 50 -8.95 -16.99 -8.62
CA ASP A 50 -8.94 -17.73 -7.36
C ASP A 50 -7.61 -17.50 -6.60
N ALA A 51 -7.50 -18.05 -5.39
CA ALA A 51 -6.31 -17.94 -4.54
C ALA A 51 -5.03 -18.54 -5.18
N ASP A 52 -5.16 -19.43 -6.15
CA ASP A 52 -4.05 -20.06 -6.89
C ASP A 52 -3.71 -19.36 -8.20
N LEU A 53 -4.30 -18.17 -8.44
CA LEU A 53 -4.10 -17.36 -9.65
C LEU A 53 -4.65 -18.01 -10.93
N ASN A 54 -5.65 -18.90 -10.80
CA ASN A 54 -6.38 -19.38 -11.96
C ASN A 54 -7.50 -18.41 -12.32
N ALA A 55 -7.64 -18.12 -13.61
CA ALA A 55 -8.76 -17.30 -14.08
C ALA A 55 -10.04 -18.14 -14.02
N VAL A 56 -10.97 -17.75 -13.14
CA VAL A 56 -12.25 -18.44 -12.93
C VAL A 56 -13.45 -17.63 -13.40
N GLY A 57 -13.23 -16.34 -13.72
CA GLY A 57 -14.24 -15.45 -14.27
C GLY A 57 -15.21 -14.84 -13.25
N ASP A 58 -15.45 -15.52 -12.13
CA ASP A 58 -16.25 -15.05 -10.98
C ASP A 58 -15.62 -15.61 -9.72
N SER A 59 -14.95 -14.75 -8.98
CA SER A 59 -14.23 -15.08 -7.76
C SER A 59 -14.71 -14.19 -6.61
N SER A 60 -14.12 -14.34 -5.44
CA SER A 60 -14.39 -13.50 -4.28
C SER A 60 -13.29 -12.46 -4.07
N TYR A 61 -13.62 -11.41 -3.32
CA TYR A 61 -12.64 -10.44 -2.86
C TYR A 61 -11.49 -11.11 -2.08
N THR A 62 -11.82 -12.06 -1.21
CA THR A 62 -10.83 -12.78 -0.39
C THR A 62 -9.87 -13.58 -1.26
N GLU A 63 -10.37 -14.39 -2.21
CA GLU A 63 -9.52 -15.17 -3.11
C GLU A 63 -8.62 -14.27 -3.96
N THR A 64 -9.17 -13.15 -4.45
CA THR A 64 -8.37 -12.16 -5.20
C THR A 64 -7.26 -11.55 -4.34
N LEU A 65 -7.51 -11.25 -3.06
CA LEU A 65 -6.47 -10.79 -2.14
C LEU A 65 -5.42 -11.87 -1.87
N GLU A 66 -5.82 -13.12 -1.67
CA GLU A 66 -4.91 -14.24 -1.48
C GLU A 66 -3.99 -14.43 -2.69
N ALA A 67 -4.53 -14.31 -3.91
CA ALA A 67 -3.74 -14.32 -5.14
C ALA A 67 -2.72 -13.17 -5.18
N ASN A 68 -3.12 -11.95 -4.80
CA ASN A 68 -2.20 -10.80 -4.74
C ASN A 68 -1.06 -11.03 -3.73
N ILE A 69 -1.38 -11.50 -2.53
CA ILE A 69 -0.37 -11.80 -1.49
C ILE A 69 0.57 -12.90 -1.97
N ARG A 70 0.07 -13.92 -2.67
CA ARG A 70 0.90 -14.96 -3.28
C ARG A 70 1.90 -14.38 -4.29
N VAL A 71 1.46 -13.50 -5.18
CA VAL A 71 2.32 -12.85 -6.17
C VAL A 71 3.38 -11.98 -5.51
N ILE A 72 2.99 -11.22 -4.47
CA ILE A 72 3.94 -10.45 -3.65
C ILE A 72 4.97 -11.39 -3.01
N GLY A 73 4.55 -12.51 -2.42
CA GLY A 73 5.44 -13.52 -1.86
C GLY A 73 6.44 -14.06 -2.87
N GLN A 74 5.99 -14.41 -4.08
CA GLN A 74 6.86 -14.85 -5.17
C GLN A 74 7.88 -13.77 -5.58
N PHE A 75 7.48 -12.51 -5.61
CA PHE A 75 8.38 -11.40 -5.88
C PHE A 75 9.46 -11.26 -4.80
N LEU A 76 9.07 -11.34 -3.52
CA LEU A 76 10.02 -11.30 -2.40
C LEU A 76 11.00 -12.48 -2.45
N ASP A 77 10.53 -13.67 -2.80
CA ASP A 77 11.40 -14.84 -2.96
C ASP A 77 12.39 -14.67 -4.12
N LYS A 78 11.95 -14.07 -5.21
CA LYS A 78 12.86 -13.72 -6.32
C LYS A 78 13.94 -12.73 -5.90
N LEU A 79 13.60 -11.72 -5.11
CA LEU A 79 14.58 -10.77 -4.55
C LEU A 79 15.59 -11.49 -3.64
N LYS A 80 15.14 -12.44 -2.81
CA LYS A 80 16.02 -13.25 -1.95
C LYS A 80 16.96 -14.12 -2.78
N GLN A 81 16.44 -14.82 -3.79
CA GLN A 81 17.25 -15.66 -4.69
C GLN A 81 18.29 -14.88 -5.49
N SER A 82 18.10 -13.59 -5.63
CA SER A 82 18.98 -12.68 -6.39
C SER A 82 19.87 -11.83 -5.49
N ASP A 83 19.94 -12.12 -4.18
CA ASP A 83 20.70 -11.38 -3.17
C ASP A 83 20.37 -9.87 -3.11
N LEU A 84 19.14 -9.52 -3.52
CA LEU A 84 18.65 -8.13 -3.51
C LEU A 84 17.80 -7.80 -2.31
N TYR A 85 17.19 -8.80 -1.67
CA TYR A 85 16.22 -8.59 -0.61
C TYR A 85 16.79 -7.80 0.57
N ASP A 86 17.98 -8.18 1.06
CA ASP A 86 18.59 -7.53 2.22
C ASP A 86 19.02 -6.09 1.95
N ASN A 87 19.41 -5.80 0.71
CA ASN A 87 19.84 -4.47 0.28
C ASN A 87 18.68 -3.60 -0.25
N SER A 88 17.44 -4.07 -0.15
CA SER A 88 16.28 -3.33 -0.64
C SER A 88 15.45 -2.77 0.50
N VAL A 89 14.97 -1.55 0.31
CA VAL A 89 13.77 -1.07 0.99
C VAL A 89 12.58 -1.56 0.20
N ILE A 90 11.62 -2.20 0.87
CA ILE A 90 10.43 -2.75 0.24
C ILE A 90 9.20 -2.16 0.92
N ILE A 91 8.31 -1.59 0.12
CA ILE A 91 7.04 -1.05 0.58
C ILE A 91 5.93 -1.75 -0.18
N VAL A 92 5.00 -2.37 0.56
CA VAL A 92 3.78 -2.93 0.02
C VAL A 92 2.63 -2.13 0.60
N MET A 93 1.83 -1.52 -0.27
CA MET A 93 0.75 -0.65 0.17
C MET A 93 -0.45 -0.72 -0.76
N ALA A 94 -1.61 -0.37 -0.23
CA ALA A 94 -2.79 -0.06 -1.02
C ALA A 94 -2.99 1.46 -1.07
N ASP A 95 -3.65 1.97 -2.10
CA ASP A 95 -4.01 3.39 -2.24
C ASP A 95 -5.11 3.80 -1.24
N HIS A 96 -5.99 2.86 -0.89
CA HIS A 96 -7.04 2.99 0.12
C HIS A 96 -7.49 1.63 0.64
N GLY A 97 -8.27 1.63 1.71
CA GLY A 97 -9.00 0.45 2.18
C GLY A 97 -10.23 0.16 1.32
N PHE A 98 -10.84 -1.00 1.53
CA PHE A 98 -12.01 -1.45 0.78
C PHE A 98 -12.97 -2.21 1.70
N ASP A 99 -14.27 -1.95 1.56
CA ASP A 99 -15.34 -2.76 2.14
C ASP A 99 -16.01 -3.60 1.05
N PRO A 100 -15.94 -4.94 1.14
CA PRO A 100 -16.54 -5.85 0.16
C PRO A 100 -18.07 -5.87 0.25
N GLN A 101 -18.68 -5.34 1.30
CA GLN A 101 -20.14 -5.35 1.48
C GLN A 101 -20.85 -4.19 0.77
N ASN A 102 -20.12 -3.34 0.07
CA ASN A 102 -20.62 -2.15 -0.62
C ASN A 102 -21.34 -1.12 0.26
N GLU A 103 -21.19 -1.22 1.57
CA GLU A 103 -21.61 -0.16 2.47
C GLU A 103 -20.53 0.90 2.47
N VAL A 104 -20.73 1.95 1.67
CA VAL A 104 -19.79 3.07 1.61
C VAL A 104 -19.83 3.79 2.96
N SER A 105 -18.81 3.56 3.77
CA SER A 105 -18.62 4.28 5.03
C SER A 105 -17.40 5.20 4.96
N ALA A 106 -17.42 6.25 5.77
CA ALA A 106 -16.30 7.17 5.89
C ALA A 106 -15.02 6.50 6.42
N TYR A 107 -15.12 5.29 6.98
CA TYR A 107 -14.03 4.58 7.63
C TYR A 107 -13.28 3.61 6.71
N ASP A 108 -13.98 2.99 5.75
CA ASP A 108 -13.49 1.83 4.98
C ASP A 108 -12.25 2.15 4.19
N ARG A 109 -12.20 3.33 3.61
CA ARG A 109 -11.06 3.78 2.80
C ARG A 109 -9.86 4.24 3.65
N GLN A 110 -10.01 4.39 4.96
CA GLN A 110 -8.99 4.96 5.84
C GLN A 110 -8.09 3.91 6.50
N ASN A 111 -8.28 2.63 6.19
CA ASN A 111 -7.47 1.54 6.72
C ASN A 111 -6.79 0.74 5.59
N PRO A 112 -5.93 1.34 4.78
CA PRO A 112 -5.18 0.65 3.74
C PRO A 112 -4.07 -0.22 4.33
N LEU A 113 -3.69 -1.27 3.60
CA LEU A 113 -2.48 -2.02 3.89
C LEU A 113 -1.27 -1.11 3.74
N PHE A 114 -0.35 -1.16 4.71
CA PHE A 114 0.95 -0.52 4.63
C PHE A 114 2.00 -1.36 5.35
N LEU A 115 2.90 -1.98 4.59
CA LEU A 115 4.00 -2.80 5.08
C LEU A 115 5.32 -2.19 4.62
N VAL A 116 6.29 -2.15 5.49
CA VAL A 116 7.63 -1.63 5.19
C VAL A 116 8.68 -2.61 5.69
N LYS A 117 9.70 -2.81 4.86
CA LYS A 117 10.95 -3.46 5.23
C LYS A 117 12.10 -2.52 4.88
N GLY A 118 12.91 -2.17 5.84
CA GLY A 118 14.15 -1.40 5.66
C GLY A 118 15.32 -2.27 5.16
N VAL A 119 16.43 -1.62 4.87
CA VAL A 119 17.67 -2.30 4.49
C VAL A 119 18.19 -3.13 5.66
N GLY A 120 18.52 -4.39 5.42
CA GLY A 120 19.09 -5.31 6.43
C GLY A 120 18.11 -5.75 7.53
N GLU A 121 16.84 -5.39 7.47
CA GLU A 121 15.85 -5.87 8.43
C GLU A 121 15.58 -7.36 8.26
N SER A 122 15.71 -8.11 9.36
CA SER A 122 15.58 -9.56 9.42
C SER A 122 14.90 -9.99 10.72
N HIS A 123 13.65 -9.64 10.92
CA HIS A 123 12.83 -10.01 12.05
C HIS A 123 11.41 -10.41 11.59
N PRO A 124 10.63 -11.12 12.42
CA PRO A 124 9.24 -11.40 12.12
C PRO A 124 8.43 -10.11 11.92
N LEU A 125 7.32 -10.20 11.15
CA LEU A 125 6.39 -9.09 10.98
C LEU A 125 5.94 -8.54 12.34
N GLN A 126 6.03 -7.23 12.50
CA GLN A 126 5.60 -6.49 13.69
C GLN A 126 4.54 -5.48 13.30
N THR A 127 3.63 -5.22 14.22
CA THR A 127 2.62 -4.16 14.06
C THR A 127 3.13 -2.91 14.78
N SER A 128 3.15 -1.80 14.07
CA SER A 128 3.42 -0.48 14.64
C SER A 128 2.10 0.23 14.96
N LEU A 129 2.06 0.92 16.09
CA LEU A 129 0.95 1.79 16.50
C LEU A 129 1.32 3.28 16.41
N VAL A 130 2.37 3.60 15.69
CA VAL A 130 2.73 4.98 15.38
C VAL A 130 1.60 5.64 14.57
N PRO A 131 1.14 6.86 14.95
CA PRO A 131 0.02 7.52 14.30
C PRO A 131 0.41 8.10 12.94
N ALA A 132 0.79 7.25 11.99
CA ALA A 132 1.16 7.60 10.63
C ALA A 132 -0.07 7.87 9.75
N ALA A 133 0.12 8.63 8.68
CA ALA A 133 -0.85 8.84 7.62
C ALA A 133 -0.13 8.98 6.26
N TYR A 134 -0.85 8.86 5.15
CA TYR A 134 -0.25 8.94 3.81
C TYR A 134 0.38 10.30 3.49
N GLU A 135 -0.03 11.36 4.16
CA GLU A 135 0.63 12.66 4.05
C GLU A 135 2.09 12.66 4.53
N ASP A 136 2.46 11.66 5.36
CA ASP A 136 3.84 11.51 5.88
C ASP A 136 4.76 10.72 4.95
N LEU A 137 4.23 10.10 3.89
CA LEU A 137 4.99 9.16 3.07
C LEU A 137 6.19 9.79 2.38
N GLN A 138 6.09 11.05 1.97
CA GLN A 138 7.20 11.73 1.33
C GLN A 138 8.42 11.80 2.27
N ASP A 139 8.21 12.21 3.52
CA ASP A 139 9.27 12.29 4.52
C ASP A 139 9.74 10.90 4.95
N ALA A 140 8.82 9.94 5.07
CA ALA A 140 9.14 8.56 5.37
C ALA A 140 10.06 7.94 4.32
N TYR A 141 9.82 8.20 3.04
CA TYR A 141 10.69 7.71 1.95
C TYR A 141 12.09 8.31 2.04
N VAL A 142 12.21 9.60 2.33
CA VAL A 142 13.52 10.23 2.52
C VAL A 142 14.27 9.58 3.69
N ARG A 143 13.60 9.38 4.82
CA ARG A 143 14.19 8.72 5.99
C ARG A 143 14.62 7.27 5.71
N LEU A 144 13.80 6.51 4.97
CA LEU A 144 14.17 5.17 4.52
C LEU A 144 15.41 5.16 3.62
N MET A 145 15.52 6.11 2.71
CA MET A 145 16.70 6.24 1.85
C MET A 145 17.96 6.66 2.64
N ASP A 146 17.78 7.34 3.76
CA ASP A 146 18.85 7.72 4.68
C ASP A 146 19.17 6.60 5.72
N GLY A 147 18.50 5.46 5.62
CA GLY A 147 18.78 4.27 6.43
C GLY A 147 17.93 4.14 7.70
N ALA A 148 16.88 4.93 7.86
CA ALA A 148 15.91 4.68 8.92
C ALA A 148 15.13 3.38 8.65
N ALA A 149 14.71 2.70 9.72
CA ALA A 149 13.97 1.45 9.67
C ALA A 149 12.90 1.41 10.77
N GLY A 150 11.92 0.53 10.62
CA GLY A 150 10.81 0.39 11.57
C GLY A 150 10.09 1.73 11.80
N ASP A 151 9.72 2.00 13.04
CA ASP A 151 8.97 3.22 13.41
C ASP A 151 9.74 4.53 13.18
N ALA A 152 11.08 4.47 13.08
CA ALA A 152 11.91 5.65 12.87
C ALA A 152 11.71 6.32 11.49
N ILE A 153 11.00 5.69 10.57
CA ILE A 153 10.62 6.31 9.30
C ILE A 153 9.59 7.43 9.47
N PHE A 154 8.82 7.41 10.56
CA PHE A 154 7.85 8.47 10.87
C PHE A 154 8.38 9.40 11.97
N PRO A 155 7.97 10.67 11.97
CA PRO A 155 8.38 11.63 13.00
C PRO A 155 7.62 11.51 14.32
N TYR A 156 6.79 10.48 14.47
CA TYR A 156 5.90 10.25 15.61
C TYR A 156 6.35 9.05 16.42
N GLN A 157 5.86 8.97 17.65
CA GLN A 157 6.09 7.84 18.54
C GLN A 157 4.77 7.11 18.84
N GLU A 158 4.88 5.83 19.17
CA GLU A 158 3.74 5.05 19.61
C GLU A 158 3.09 5.68 20.85
N GLY A 159 1.75 5.77 20.85
CA GLY A 159 0.98 6.41 21.91
C GLY A 159 0.85 7.93 21.80
N GLU A 160 1.54 8.55 20.85
CA GLU A 160 1.38 9.97 20.58
C GLU A 160 -0.01 10.28 20.02
N LYS A 161 -0.63 11.34 20.54
CA LYS A 161 -1.94 11.79 20.06
C LYS A 161 -1.79 12.66 18.83
N ARG A 162 -2.43 12.25 17.74
CA ARG A 162 -2.45 13.00 16.49
C ARG A 162 -3.85 13.09 15.93
N GLU A 163 -4.25 14.28 15.54
CA GLU A 163 -5.46 14.51 14.74
C GLU A 163 -5.10 14.44 13.25
N ARG A 164 -5.80 13.59 12.51
CA ARG A 164 -5.65 13.46 11.05
C ARG A 164 -6.97 13.82 10.40
N ARG A 165 -6.93 14.80 9.51
CA ARG A 165 -8.10 15.25 8.75
C ARG A 165 -8.10 14.61 7.38
N TYR A 166 -9.27 14.20 6.91
CA TYR A 166 -9.44 13.70 5.57
C TYR A 166 -10.79 14.08 4.99
N ILE A 167 -10.89 14.00 3.69
CA ILE A 167 -12.12 14.27 2.95
C ILE A 167 -12.76 12.97 2.53
N PHE A 168 -13.96 12.75 2.98
CA PHE A 168 -14.82 11.68 2.51
C PHE A 168 -15.73 12.20 1.41
N TYR A 169 -15.82 11.45 0.32
CA TYR A 169 -16.65 11.79 -0.82
C TYR A 169 -17.69 10.70 -1.04
N GLU A 170 -18.95 11.09 -0.99
CA GLU A 170 -20.06 10.23 -1.38
C GLU A 170 -20.51 10.56 -2.81
N ASN A 171 -20.55 9.53 -3.66
CA ASN A 171 -20.83 9.68 -5.09
C ASN A 171 -22.22 10.25 -5.39
N THR A 172 -23.19 10.05 -4.51
CA THR A 172 -24.59 10.41 -4.73
C THR A 172 -24.91 11.87 -4.46
N GLU A 173 -24.19 12.51 -3.53
CA GLU A 173 -24.54 13.84 -3.06
C GLU A 173 -23.72 14.99 -3.68
N HIS A 174 -22.68 14.70 -4.45
CA HIS A 174 -21.74 15.70 -4.97
C HIS A 174 -21.15 16.65 -3.91
N VAL A 175 -21.09 16.18 -2.66
CA VAL A 175 -20.56 16.89 -1.49
C VAL A 175 -19.42 16.10 -0.91
N MET A 176 -18.39 16.82 -0.49
CA MET A 176 -17.27 16.27 0.25
C MET A 176 -17.40 16.64 1.72
N TYR A 177 -17.25 15.67 2.60
CA TYR A 177 -17.36 15.82 4.05
C TYR A 177 -15.99 15.77 4.68
N GLU A 178 -15.68 16.68 5.58
CA GLU A 178 -14.45 16.63 6.35
C GLU A 178 -14.64 15.78 7.61
N TRP A 179 -13.75 14.85 7.78
CA TRP A 179 -13.68 13.98 8.95
C TRP A 179 -12.38 14.17 9.69
N LEU A 180 -12.42 13.90 10.99
CA LEU A 180 -11.29 13.87 11.89
C LEU A 180 -11.11 12.46 12.44
N GLN A 181 -9.90 11.94 12.35
CA GLN A 181 -9.46 10.70 12.95
C GLN A 181 -8.46 11.00 14.07
N THR A 182 -8.72 10.48 15.27
CA THR A 182 -7.92 10.75 16.48
C THR A 182 -7.26 9.51 17.08
N GLY A 183 -7.49 8.34 16.50
CA GLY A 183 -6.99 7.04 16.94
C GLY A 183 -6.65 6.12 15.78
N PRO A 184 -6.43 4.82 16.04
CA PRO A 184 -6.15 3.82 15.02
C PRO A 184 -7.26 3.74 13.96
N ALA A 185 -6.88 3.38 12.72
CA ALA A 185 -7.83 3.31 11.61
C ALA A 185 -8.94 2.26 11.79
N TRP A 186 -8.71 1.24 12.59
CA TRP A 186 -9.69 0.18 12.91
C TRP A 186 -10.58 0.51 14.10
N ASP A 187 -10.38 1.62 14.82
CA ASP A 187 -11.24 2.08 15.91
C ASP A 187 -12.28 3.07 15.38
N PHE A 188 -13.48 2.59 15.12
CA PHE A 188 -14.56 3.42 14.58
C PHE A 188 -14.98 4.56 15.52
N ASN A 189 -14.71 4.45 16.82
CA ASN A 189 -14.98 5.54 17.77
C ASN A 189 -13.96 6.68 17.68
N ALA A 190 -12.85 6.46 16.99
CA ALA A 190 -11.83 7.47 16.77
C ALA A 190 -12.16 8.45 15.63
N TYR A 191 -13.29 8.26 14.95
CA TYR A 191 -13.72 9.08 13.82
C TYR A 191 -14.89 9.99 14.19
N ARG A 192 -14.86 11.22 13.69
CA ARG A 192 -16.00 12.14 13.79
C ARG A 192 -16.05 13.10 12.60
N GLU A 193 -17.23 13.44 12.17
CA GLU A 193 -17.44 14.55 11.25
C GLU A 193 -17.07 15.89 11.92
N THR A 194 -16.42 16.77 11.18
CA THR A 194 -16.14 18.13 11.66
C THR A 194 -17.31 19.09 11.46
N GLY A 195 -18.24 18.72 10.58
CA GLY A 195 -19.37 19.56 10.12
C GLY A 195 -19.02 20.41 8.89
N ASN A 196 -17.76 20.45 8.47
CA ASN A 196 -17.35 21.14 7.27
C ASN A 196 -17.73 20.35 6.02
N LYS A 197 -18.31 21.04 5.04
CA LYS A 197 -18.74 20.47 3.76
C LYS A 197 -18.19 21.30 2.61
N TYR A 198 -17.75 20.63 1.57
CA TYR A 198 -17.17 21.26 0.39
C TYR A 198 -17.92 20.81 -0.87
N PRO A 199 -18.29 21.72 -1.76
CA PRO A 199 -18.88 21.34 -3.03
C PRO A 199 -17.81 20.66 -3.90
N ARG A 200 -18.15 19.56 -4.54
CA ARG A 200 -17.33 19.00 -5.59
C ARG A 200 -17.37 19.91 -6.79
N LYS A 201 -16.22 20.43 -7.20
CA LYS A 201 -16.11 21.08 -8.52
C LYS A 201 -16.02 19.98 -9.57
N ASN A 202 -16.97 20.01 -10.51
CA ASN A 202 -16.95 19.14 -11.70
C ASN A 202 -15.73 19.46 -12.58
#